data_080975cdf16ec8017aa367096e54310c
#
_entry.id   080975cdf16ec8017aa367096e54310c
#
_cell.length_a   1.000
_cell.length_b   1.000
_cell.length_c   1.000
_cell.angle_alpha   90.00
_cell.angle_beta   90.00
_cell.angle_gamma   90.00
#
_symmetry.space_group_name_H-M   'P 1'
#
loop_
_entity.id
_entity.type
_entity.pdbx_description
1 polymer ?
#
loop_
_entity_poly.entity_id
_entity_poly.type
_entity_poly.pdbx_seq_one_letter_code
_entity_poly.pdbx_strand_id
1 'polypeptide(L)'
;IKSYVIVPAISQEINEFIFKVQYKSEIKKISKLKQLSYILHKALRKISFNVRDKIYLSVFNISKTVYKNNKNHVLFTSDSRANMSGNFKFIYEEMLKQQLDKKLVIHSIFKPNIANRRSFIDKLKFPYFLGKSKYILVDDYHPMIYKLQFRENQEIVQVWHAVGAFKTVGFSRTGKKGGPFIDSIGHRNYSKAYVSSNNDILYYAEAFGIEEHRVIPTGVP
;
A
#
# COMPACT_ATOMS: atom_id res chain seq x y z
N ILE A 1 0.49 -21.14 -35.40
CA ILE A 1 -0.66 -20.84 -34.51
C ILE A 1 -1.28 -19.54 -35.00
N LYS A 2 -2.56 -19.60 -35.41
CA LYS A 2 -3.32 -18.42 -35.83
C LYS A 2 -3.65 -17.61 -34.56
N SER A 3 -3.26 -16.35 -34.51
CA SER A 3 -3.61 -15.45 -33.41
C SER A 3 -4.67 -14.45 -33.85
N TYR A 4 -5.65 -14.23 -32.97
CA TYR A 4 -6.72 -13.28 -33.15
C TYR A 4 -6.57 -12.16 -32.14
N VAL A 5 -6.98 -10.98 -32.51
CA VAL A 5 -7.09 -9.82 -31.60
C VAL A 5 -8.55 -9.45 -31.50
N ILE A 6 -9.04 -9.34 -30.28
CA ILE A 6 -10.39 -8.84 -30.00
C ILE A 6 -10.29 -7.32 -29.81
N VAL A 7 -10.96 -6.58 -30.68
CA VAL A 7 -10.96 -5.12 -30.63
C VAL A 7 -12.36 -4.65 -30.25
N PRO A 8 -12.51 -3.84 -29.20
CA PRO A 8 -13.80 -3.24 -28.90
C PRO A 8 -14.17 -2.23 -30.01
N ALA A 9 -15.40 -2.22 -30.42
CA ALA A 9 -15.94 -1.28 -31.40
C ALA A 9 -17.40 -0.94 -31.05
N ILE A 10 -17.87 0.20 -31.50
CA ILE A 10 -19.29 0.57 -31.43
C ILE A 10 -19.93 0.25 -32.78
N SER A 11 -21.00 -0.52 -32.77
CA SER A 11 -21.80 -0.74 -33.97
C SER A 11 -22.68 0.47 -34.21
N GLN A 12 -22.52 1.12 -35.35
CA GLN A 12 -23.36 2.27 -35.74
C GLN A 12 -24.79 1.87 -36.11
N GLU A 13 -25.02 0.58 -36.48
CA GLU A 13 -26.33 0.07 -36.87
C GLU A 13 -27.24 -0.21 -35.67
N ILE A 14 -26.68 -0.72 -34.57
CA ILE A 14 -27.45 -1.12 -33.40
C ILE A 14 -27.11 -0.30 -32.15
N ASN A 15 -26.21 0.68 -32.28
CA ASN A 15 -25.71 1.54 -31.20
C ASN A 15 -25.26 0.78 -29.94
N GLU A 16 -24.73 -0.43 -30.14
CA GLU A 16 -24.25 -1.31 -29.06
C GLU A 16 -22.74 -1.51 -29.13
N PHE A 17 -22.17 -1.85 -27.98
CA PHE A 17 -20.77 -2.23 -27.87
C PHE A 17 -20.57 -3.64 -28.43
N ILE A 18 -19.79 -3.78 -29.48
CA ILE A 18 -19.45 -5.05 -30.10
C ILE A 18 -17.95 -5.33 -30.01
N PHE A 19 -17.59 -6.60 -30.06
CA PHE A 19 -16.21 -7.03 -30.17
C PHE A 19 -15.93 -7.55 -31.58
N LYS A 20 -15.06 -6.88 -32.31
CA LYS A 20 -14.57 -7.36 -33.62
C LYS A 20 -13.40 -8.29 -33.42
N VAL A 21 -13.50 -9.51 -33.94
CA VAL A 21 -12.37 -10.45 -34.00
C VAL A 21 -11.58 -10.17 -35.27
N GLN A 22 -10.37 -9.67 -35.12
CA GLN A 22 -9.48 -9.44 -36.26
C GLN A 22 -8.41 -10.50 -36.33
N TYR A 23 -8.20 -11.08 -37.52
CA TYR A 23 -7.10 -11.98 -37.76
C TYR A 23 -5.79 -11.19 -37.83
N LYS A 24 -4.84 -11.57 -36.97
CA LYS A 24 -3.50 -10.96 -36.98
C LYS A 24 -2.63 -11.72 -37.99
N SER A 25 -2.56 -11.19 -39.21
CA SER A 25 -1.82 -11.82 -40.32
C SER A 25 -0.31 -11.81 -40.20
N GLU A 26 0.27 -11.02 -39.26
CA GLU A 26 1.71 -10.95 -39.05
C GLU A 26 2.08 -11.11 -37.59
N ILE A 27 2.46 -12.33 -37.21
CA ILE A 27 3.37 -12.49 -36.08
C ILE A 27 4.74 -12.04 -36.60
N LYS A 28 5.14 -10.79 -36.37
CA LYS A 28 6.54 -10.38 -36.58
C LYS A 28 7.39 -11.38 -35.80
N LYS A 29 8.13 -12.25 -36.50
CA LYS A 29 9.13 -13.11 -35.87
C LYS A 29 10.11 -12.21 -35.14
N ILE A 30 9.93 -12.10 -33.82
CA ILE A 30 10.88 -11.38 -32.97
C ILE A 30 12.21 -12.12 -33.12
N SER A 31 13.25 -11.44 -33.57
CA SER A 31 14.57 -12.06 -33.78
C SER A 31 15.01 -12.71 -32.46
N LYS A 32 15.73 -13.84 -32.57
CA LYS A 32 16.27 -14.57 -31.41
C LYS A 32 17.06 -13.64 -30.47
N LEU A 33 17.77 -12.66 -31.02
CA LEU A 33 18.51 -11.64 -30.28
C LEU A 33 17.58 -10.76 -29.42
N LYS A 34 16.43 -10.32 -29.94
CA LYS A 34 15.45 -9.55 -29.18
C LYS A 34 14.77 -10.40 -28.09
N GLN A 35 14.51 -11.67 -28.34
CA GLN A 35 14.01 -12.60 -27.34
C GLN A 35 15.01 -12.79 -26.21
N LEU A 36 16.29 -13.03 -26.56
CA LEU A 36 17.36 -13.19 -25.57
C LEU A 36 17.58 -11.92 -24.75
N SER A 37 17.60 -10.75 -25.39
CA SER A 37 17.65 -9.45 -24.71
C SER A 37 16.48 -9.27 -23.74
N TYR A 38 15.26 -9.60 -24.14
CA TYR A 38 14.08 -9.53 -23.27
C TYR A 38 14.22 -10.45 -22.04
N ILE A 39 14.65 -11.71 -22.25
CA ILE A 39 14.85 -12.67 -21.16
C ILE A 39 15.92 -12.17 -20.19
N LEU A 40 17.05 -11.68 -20.72
CA LEU A 40 18.13 -11.12 -19.91
C LEU A 40 17.68 -9.91 -19.09
N HIS A 41 16.97 -8.96 -19.71
CA HIS A 41 16.42 -7.81 -19.01
C HIS A 41 15.41 -8.23 -17.91
N LYS A 42 14.58 -9.22 -18.18
CA LYS A 42 13.64 -9.76 -17.19
C LYS A 42 14.36 -10.40 -16.02
N ALA A 43 15.41 -11.19 -16.28
CA ALA A 43 16.24 -11.80 -15.25
C ALA A 43 16.98 -10.76 -14.41
N LEU A 44 17.61 -9.76 -15.03
CA LEU A 44 18.29 -8.66 -14.33
C LEU A 44 17.34 -7.84 -13.47
N ARG A 45 16.13 -7.56 -13.97
CA ARG A 45 15.08 -6.88 -13.18
C ARG A 45 14.67 -7.70 -11.96
N LYS A 46 14.51 -9.02 -12.10
CA LYS A 46 14.16 -9.92 -11.00
C LYS A 46 15.27 -9.95 -9.94
N ILE A 47 16.53 -10.08 -10.36
CA ILE A 47 17.68 -10.06 -9.45
C ILE A 47 17.76 -8.72 -8.71
N SER A 48 17.63 -7.60 -9.42
CA SER A 48 17.65 -6.26 -8.84
C SER A 48 16.47 -6.05 -7.88
N PHE A 49 15.29 -6.60 -8.17
CA PHE A 49 14.15 -6.55 -7.26
C PHE A 49 14.43 -7.35 -5.98
N ASN A 50 14.91 -8.58 -6.09
CA ASN A 50 15.20 -9.45 -4.95
C ASN A 50 16.30 -8.85 -4.04
N VAL A 51 17.34 -8.25 -4.62
CA VAL A 51 18.40 -7.58 -3.84
C VAL A 51 17.84 -6.40 -3.08
N ARG A 52 17.05 -5.55 -3.73
CA ARG A 52 16.41 -4.39 -3.08
C ARG A 52 15.46 -4.82 -1.96
N ASP A 53 14.71 -5.88 -2.19
CA ASP A 53 13.78 -6.42 -1.20
C ASP A 53 14.52 -6.98 0.02
N LYS A 54 15.60 -7.72 -0.21
CA LYS A 54 16.48 -8.21 0.88
C LYS A 54 17.10 -7.06 1.68
N ILE A 55 17.59 -6.02 1.02
CA ILE A 55 18.12 -4.82 1.70
C ILE A 55 17.03 -4.17 2.56
N TYR A 56 15.84 -3.98 2.01
CA TYR A 56 14.70 -3.41 2.71
C TYR A 56 14.36 -4.19 3.98
N LEU A 57 14.22 -5.51 3.86
CA LEU A 57 13.93 -6.40 4.99
C LEU A 57 15.06 -6.43 6.01
N SER A 58 16.33 -6.42 5.57
CA SER A 58 17.49 -6.41 6.46
C SER A 58 17.55 -5.12 7.27
N VAL A 59 17.39 -3.96 6.65
CA VAL A 59 17.37 -2.66 7.35
C VAL A 59 16.23 -2.62 8.36
N PHE A 60 15.04 -3.08 7.98
CA PHE A 60 13.90 -3.16 8.90
C PHE A 60 14.20 -4.07 10.09
N ASN A 61 14.69 -5.30 9.84
CA ASN A 61 14.94 -6.28 10.91
C ASN A 61 16.05 -5.85 11.85
N ILE A 62 17.14 -5.27 11.34
CA ILE A 62 18.21 -4.70 12.17
C ILE A 62 17.63 -3.57 13.05
N SER A 63 16.92 -2.63 12.45
CA SER A 63 16.32 -1.52 13.19
C SER A 63 15.32 -2.03 14.24
N LYS A 64 14.45 -2.98 13.86
CA LYS A 64 13.49 -3.62 14.75
C LYS A 64 14.16 -4.27 15.98
N THR A 65 15.30 -4.88 15.80
CA THR A 65 16.06 -5.56 16.87
C THR A 65 16.78 -4.54 17.75
N VAL A 66 17.48 -3.59 17.16
CA VAL A 66 18.21 -2.54 17.89
C VAL A 66 17.27 -1.71 18.76
N TYR A 67 16.11 -1.37 18.23
CA TYR A 67 15.13 -0.49 18.91
C TYR A 67 13.99 -1.27 19.58
N LYS A 68 14.20 -2.54 19.95
CA LYS A 68 13.15 -3.39 20.54
C LYS A 68 12.45 -2.81 21.78
N ASN A 69 13.15 -2.01 22.57
CA ASN A 69 12.63 -1.37 23.78
C ASN A 69 12.15 0.07 23.56
N ASN A 70 12.17 0.55 22.33
CA ASN A 70 11.78 1.92 22.03
C ASN A 70 10.26 2.10 22.12
N LYS A 71 9.81 3.03 22.95
CA LYS A 71 8.40 3.27 23.25
C LYS A 71 7.89 4.64 22.80
N ASN A 72 8.77 5.52 22.35
CA ASN A 72 8.46 6.94 22.16
C ASN A 72 8.58 7.44 20.71
N HIS A 73 8.85 6.59 19.73
CA HIS A 73 8.91 7.00 18.33
C HIS A 73 7.58 6.77 17.62
N VAL A 74 7.13 7.80 16.91
CA VAL A 74 5.94 7.79 16.06
C VAL A 74 6.35 8.08 14.62
N LEU A 75 5.86 7.30 13.67
CA LEU A 75 6.08 7.50 12.24
C LEU A 75 4.73 7.80 11.55
N PHE A 76 4.62 8.95 10.94
CA PHE A 76 3.57 9.25 9.97
C PHE A 76 4.06 8.90 8.57
N THR A 77 3.32 8.11 7.83
CA THR A 77 3.73 7.74 6.47
C THR A 77 2.54 7.56 5.53
N SER A 78 2.72 8.05 4.31
CA SER A 78 1.75 7.91 3.23
C SER A 78 2.44 7.76 1.87
N ASP A 79 1.84 6.97 0.99
CA ASP A 79 2.22 6.85 -0.42
C ASP A 79 1.32 7.69 -1.34
N SER A 80 0.42 8.50 -0.78
CA SER A 80 -0.55 9.34 -1.50
C SER A 80 -0.54 10.81 -1.10
N ARG A 81 0.41 11.24 -0.24
CA ARG A 81 0.54 12.63 0.22
C ARG A 81 2.00 13.08 0.19
N ALA A 82 2.22 14.32 -0.23
CA ALA A 82 3.56 14.91 -0.28
C ALA A 82 4.06 15.41 1.10
N ASN A 83 3.14 15.72 2.01
CA ASN A 83 3.41 16.36 3.30
C ASN A 83 2.40 15.94 4.38
N MET A 84 2.57 16.49 5.57
CA MET A 84 1.63 16.35 6.69
C MET A 84 0.33 17.11 6.37
N SER A 85 -0.66 16.42 5.83
CA SER A 85 -1.93 16.99 5.38
C SER A 85 -3.09 16.01 5.63
N GLY A 86 -4.34 16.45 5.39
CA GLY A 86 -5.54 15.67 5.67
C GLY A 86 -5.60 15.25 7.14
N ASN A 87 -6.08 14.05 7.42
CA ASN A 87 -6.24 13.55 8.79
C ASN A 87 -4.96 13.61 9.61
N PHE A 88 -3.79 13.40 8.99
CA PHE A 88 -2.51 13.49 9.69
C PHE A 88 -2.23 14.90 10.25
N LYS A 89 -2.66 15.95 9.55
CA LYS A 89 -2.48 17.32 10.02
C LYS A 89 -3.23 17.53 11.32
N PHE A 90 -4.50 17.17 11.39
CA PHE A 90 -5.32 17.34 12.57
C PHE A 90 -4.82 16.51 13.76
N ILE A 91 -4.41 15.26 13.51
CA ILE A 91 -3.82 14.41 14.56
C ILE A 91 -2.52 15.04 15.08
N TYR A 92 -1.66 15.53 14.19
CA TYR A 92 -0.39 16.15 14.57
C TYR A 92 -0.61 17.45 15.35
N GLU A 93 -1.54 18.31 14.93
CA GLU A 93 -1.90 19.55 15.63
C GLU A 93 -2.45 19.24 17.04
N GLU A 94 -3.29 18.22 17.18
CA GLU A 94 -3.80 17.80 18.48
C GLU A 94 -2.68 17.21 19.37
N MET A 95 -1.74 16.46 18.80
CA MET A 95 -0.55 15.99 19.53
C MET A 95 0.28 17.16 20.08
N LEU A 96 0.47 18.23 19.30
CA LEU A 96 1.18 19.44 19.73
C LEU A 96 0.43 20.16 20.85
N LYS A 97 -0.89 20.33 20.69
CA LYS A 97 -1.76 20.95 21.70
C LYS A 97 -1.70 20.19 23.04
N GLN A 98 -1.64 18.88 23.00
CA GLN A 98 -1.47 18.03 24.19
C GLN A 98 -0.01 17.90 24.65
N GLN A 99 0.93 18.61 24.04
CA GLN A 99 2.35 18.58 24.33
C GLN A 99 2.99 17.18 24.24
N LEU A 100 2.44 16.32 23.37
CA LEU A 100 2.95 14.95 23.16
C LEU A 100 4.31 14.96 22.44
N ASP A 101 4.63 16.00 21.70
CA ASP A 101 5.92 16.23 21.06
C ASP A 101 7.08 16.32 22.07
N LYS A 102 6.80 16.68 23.34
CA LYS A 102 7.79 16.65 24.42
C LYS A 102 8.11 15.25 24.91
N LYS A 103 7.22 14.27 24.66
CA LYS A 103 7.37 12.87 25.11
C LYS A 103 7.62 11.91 23.96
N LEU A 104 7.19 12.25 22.75
CA LEU A 104 7.26 11.43 21.57
C LEU A 104 8.17 12.06 20.51
N VAL A 105 8.98 11.24 19.88
CA VAL A 105 9.82 11.64 18.75
C VAL A 105 9.07 11.36 17.47
N ILE A 106 8.64 12.42 16.81
CA ILE A 106 7.77 12.32 15.63
C ILE A 106 8.62 12.34 14.35
N HIS A 107 8.39 11.35 13.51
CA HIS A 107 9.00 11.22 12.18
C HIS A 107 7.91 11.26 11.11
N SER A 108 8.28 11.74 9.92
CA SER A 108 7.39 11.71 8.76
C SER A 108 8.13 11.27 7.51
N ILE A 109 7.54 10.35 6.75
CA ILE A 109 8.05 9.90 5.45
C ILE A 109 6.89 9.79 4.49
N PHE A 110 6.81 10.73 3.56
CA PHE A 110 5.73 10.86 2.61
C PHE A 110 6.18 10.61 1.17
N LYS A 111 5.21 10.30 0.31
CA LYS A 111 5.40 10.18 -1.12
C LYS A 111 4.17 10.75 -1.83
N PRO A 112 4.32 11.70 -2.79
CA PRO A 112 3.21 12.45 -3.39
C PRO A 112 2.10 11.59 -3.97
N ASN A 113 2.47 10.47 -4.58
CA ASN A 113 1.53 9.46 -5.07
C ASN A 113 2.22 8.09 -5.21
N ILE A 114 1.42 7.05 -5.34
CA ILE A 114 1.89 5.66 -5.38
C ILE A 114 2.83 5.36 -6.56
N ALA A 115 2.69 6.07 -7.69
CA ALA A 115 3.53 5.89 -8.88
C ALA A 115 4.93 6.50 -8.73
N ASN A 116 5.11 7.48 -7.84
CA ASN A 116 6.39 8.11 -7.62
C ASN A 116 7.39 7.12 -7.00
N ARG A 117 8.65 7.23 -7.41
CA ARG A 117 9.73 6.43 -6.82
C ARG A 117 10.33 7.17 -5.62
N ARG A 118 10.55 6.46 -4.52
CA ARG A 118 11.30 7.00 -3.37
C ARG A 118 12.76 7.24 -3.78
N SER A 119 13.37 8.28 -3.23
CA SER A 119 14.80 8.52 -3.37
C SER A 119 15.62 7.33 -2.82
N PHE A 120 16.91 7.24 -3.16
CA PHE A 120 17.77 6.18 -2.62
C PHE A 120 17.84 6.25 -1.09
N ILE A 121 17.96 7.46 -0.55
CA ILE A 121 18.00 7.71 0.90
C ILE A 121 16.71 7.28 1.56
N ASP A 122 15.55 7.62 0.99
CA ASP A 122 14.25 7.24 1.55
C ASP A 122 13.99 5.73 1.51
N LYS A 123 14.57 5.02 0.54
CA LYS A 123 14.50 3.55 0.49
C LYS A 123 15.22 2.87 1.66
N LEU A 124 16.19 3.54 2.29
CA LEU A 124 16.87 3.07 3.49
C LEU A 124 16.25 3.65 4.76
N LYS A 125 15.91 4.93 4.77
CA LYS A 125 15.27 5.59 5.91
C LYS A 125 13.91 4.99 6.24
N PHE A 126 13.12 4.65 5.24
CA PHE A 126 11.77 4.15 5.45
C PHE A 126 11.73 2.84 6.27
N PRO A 127 12.39 1.74 5.86
CA PRO A 127 12.43 0.52 6.67
C PRO A 127 13.12 0.74 8.03
N TYR A 128 14.10 1.62 8.12
CA TYR A 128 14.73 1.97 9.38
C TYR A 128 13.72 2.57 10.37
N PHE A 129 12.95 3.57 9.96
CA PHE A 129 11.96 4.19 10.84
C PHE A 129 10.76 3.27 11.13
N LEU A 130 10.38 2.40 10.18
CA LEU A 130 9.38 1.36 10.45
C LEU A 130 9.83 0.40 11.55
N GLY A 131 11.09 -0.04 11.53
CA GLY A 131 11.64 -0.89 12.60
C GLY A 131 11.80 -0.18 13.93
N LYS A 132 12.13 1.12 13.91
CA LYS A 132 12.39 1.94 15.09
C LYS A 132 11.13 2.39 15.82
N SER A 133 10.08 2.73 15.10
CA SER A 133 8.88 3.35 15.66
C SER A 133 8.00 2.35 16.40
N LYS A 134 7.42 2.79 17.53
CA LYS A 134 6.37 2.04 18.22
C LYS A 134 5.02 2.22 17.54
N TYR A 135 4.69 3.46 17.19
CA TYR A 135 3.44 3.80 16.52
C TYR A 135 3.71 4.16 15.06
N ILE A 136 2.98 3.56 14.15
CA ILE A 136 3.09 3.79 12.71
C ILE A 136 1.70 4.16 12.20
N LEU A 137 1.51 5.43 11.83
CA LEU A 137 0.26 5.95 11.31
C LEU A 137 0.29 5.94 9.78
N VAL A 138 -0.73 5.33 9.18
CA VAL A 138 -0.93 5.28 7.73
C VAL A 138 -2.35 5.76 7.40
N ASP A 139 -2.53 6.40 6.26
CA ASP A 139 -3.81 6.98 5.85
C ASP A 139 -4.40 6.42 4.56
N ASP A 140 -3.68 5.52 3.92
CA ASP A 140 -4.08 4.89 2.65
C ASP A 140 -3.37 3.54 2.45
N TYR A 141 -3.57 2.95 1.27
CA TYR A 141 -2.90 1.73 0.86
C TYR A 141 -1.37 1.89 0.86
N HIS A 142 -0.67 1.04 1.62
CA HIS A 142 0.77 1.15 1.79
C HIS A 142 1.48 -0.21 1.63
N PRO A 143 1.68 -0.69 0.39
CA PRO A 143 2.11 -2.07 0.10
C PRO A 143 3.46 -2.46 0.72
N MET A 144 4.33 -1.49 0.96
CA MET A 144 5.65 -1.75 1.56
C MET A 144 5.59 -2.18 3.02
N ILE A 145 4.48 -1.90 3.72
CA ILE A 145 4.28 -2.26 5.13
C ILE A 145 3.78 -3.69 5.28
N TYR A 146 2.92 -4.15 4.37
CA TYR A 146 2.16 -5.39 4.56
C TYR A 146 3.02 -6.66 4.63
N LYS A 147 4.17 -6.68 3.99
CA LYS A 147 5.11 -7.80 3.99
C LYS A 147 6.02 -7.88 5.23
N LEU A 148 5.91 -6.91 6.13
CA LEU A 148 6.76 -6.83 7.32
C LEU A 148 6.12 -7.54 8.51
N GLN A 149 6.97 -8.20 9.29
CA GLN A 149 6.58 -8.78 10.57
C GLN A 149 7.02 -7.85 11.69
N PHE A 150 6.08 -7.05 12.18
CA PHE A 150 6.29 -6.11 13.26
C PHE A 150 6.44 -6.81 14.61
N ARG A 151 6.95 -6.11 15.63
CA ARG A 151 6.94 -6.58 17.01
C ARG A 151 5.51 -6.54 17.57
N GLU A 152 5.20 -7.38 18.53
CA GLU A 152 3.90 -7.39 19.21
C GLU A 152 3.54 -6.04 19.85
N ASN A 153 4.55 -5.31 20.33
CA ASN A 153 4.38 -3.99 20.93
C ASN A 153 4.45 -2.82 19.93
N GLN A 154 4.53 -3.08 18.63
CA GLN A 154 4.38 -2.05 17.58
C GLN A 154 2.92 -1.97 17.13
N GLU A 155 2.42 -0.77 17.00
CA GLU A 155 1.06 -0.52 16.54
C GLU A 155 1.05 0.13 15.16
N ILE A 156 0.41 -0.54 14.20
CA ILE A 156 0.15 -0.01 12.87
C ILE A 156 -1.29 0.51 12.87
N VAL A 157 -1.42 1.82 12.81
CA VAL A 157 -2.70 2.52 12.92
C VAL A 157 -3.10 3.05 11.56
N GLN A 158 -4.19 2.52 11.01
CA GLN A 158 -4.79 3.05 9.80
C GLN A 158 -5.73 4.21 10.18
N VAL A 159 -5.40 5.41 9.73
CA VAL A 159 -6.26 6.59 9.87
C VAL A 159 -6.99 6.81 8.55
N TRP A 160 -8.08 6.10 8.38
CA TRP A 160 -8.80 6.10 7.11
C TRP A 160 -9.40 7.47 6.79
N HIS A 161 -9.32 7.86 5.53
CA HIS A 161 -9.67 9.21 5.08
C HIS A 161 -11.09 9.33 4.50
N ALA A 162 -11.77 8.21 4.26
CA ALA A 162 -13.11 8.24 3.68
C ALA A 162 -14.18 8.27 4.76
N VAL A 163 -15.18 9.12 4.58
CA VAL A 163 -16.40 9.18 5.40
C VAL A 163 -17.39 8.18 4.82
N GLY A 164 -17.75 7.16 5.61
CA GLY A 164 -18.66 6.10 5.18
C GLY A 164 -18.04 5.06 4.25
N ALA A 165 -18.73 3.94 4.07
CA ALA A 165 -18.30 2.81 3.24
C ALA A 165 -18.96 2.84 1.85
N PHE A 166 -18.70 3.88 1.06
CA PHE A 166 -19.37 4.11 -0.24
C PHE A 166 -18.70 3.42 -1.44
N LYS A 167 -17.52 2.83 -1.26
CA LYS A 167 -16.81 2.08 -2.31
C LYS A 167 -16.13 0.84 -1.76
N THR A 168 -15.99 -0.19 -2.57
CA THR A 168 -15.24 -1.40 -2.21
C THR A 168 -13.74 -1.14 -2.23
N VAL A 169 -13.03 -1.49 -1.15
CA VAL A 169 -11.57 -1.39 -1.00
C VAL A 169 -11.01 -2.70 -0.44
N GLY A 170 -9.69 -2.91 -0.56
CA GLY A 170 -9.05 -4.08 0.03
C GLY A 170 -9.76 -5.40 -0.31
N PHE A 171 -10.04 -6.21 0.70
CA PHE A 171 -10.64 -7.55 0.54
C PHE A 171 -12.10 -7.54 0.08
N SER A 172 -12.87 -6.48 0.28
CA SER A 172 -14.21 -6.37 -0.32
C SER A 172 -14.21 -6.28 -1.86
N ARG A 173 -13.00 -6.27 -2.48
CA ARG A 173 -12.77 -6.41 -3.91
C ARG A 173 -12.28 -7.80 -4.33
N THR A 174 -12.19 -8.77 -3.43
CA THR A 174 -11.80 -10.15 -3.77
C THR A 174 -12.72 -10.72 -4.85
N GLY A 175 -12.13 -11.36 -5.86
CA GLY A 175 -12.85 -11.85 -7.04
C GLY A 175 -13.17 -10.80 -8.11
N LYS A 176 -12.96 -9.51 -7.85
CA LYS A 176 -13.12 -8.44 -8.84
C LYS A 176 -11.79 -8.12 -9.51
N LYS A 177 -11.82 -7.54 -10.72
CA LYS A 177 -10.62 -7.13 -11.47
C LYS A 177 -9.76 -6.17 -10.61
N GLY A 178 -8.51 -6.56 -10.36
CA GLY A 178 -7.57 -5.79 -9.56
C GLY A 178 -7.82 -5.85 -8.05
N GLY A 179 -8.70 -6.73 -7.59
CA GLY A 179 -8.86 -7.04 -6.17
C GLY A 179 -7.74 -7.96 -5.66
N PRO A 180 -7.51 -8.02 -4.35
CA PRO A 180 -6.54 -8.92 -3.74
C PRO A 180 -7.03 -10.37 -3.81
N PHE A 181 -6.09 -11.31 -3.73
CA PHE A 181 -6.43 -12.71 -3.43
C PHE A 181 -6.77 -12.87 -1.95
N ILE A 182 -7.56 -13.88 -1.61
CA ILE A 182 -8.04 -14.12 -0.24
C ILE A 182 -6.90 -14.41 0.75
N ASP A 183 -5.82 -15.01 0.28
CA ASP A 183 -4.61 -15.30 1.05
C ASP A 183 -3.59 -14.16 1.09
N SER A 184 -3.93 -13.02 0.48
CA SER A 184 -3.08 -11.83 0.48
C SER A 184 -2.85 -11.31 1.92
N ILE A 185 -1.63 -10.86 2.18
CA ILE A 185 -1.27 -10.22 3.46
C ILE A 185 -1.60 -8.72 3.52
N GLY A 186 -2.12 -8.16 2.41
CA GLY A 186 -2.46 -6.73 2.34
C GLY A 186 -3.43 -6.34 3.46
N HIS A 187 -3.22 -5.18 4.07
CA HIS A 187 -4.02 -4.60 5.15
C HIS A 187 -4.08 -5.36 6.49
N ARG A 188 -3.83 -6.66 6.52
CA ARG A 188 -4.05 -7.51 7.72
C ARG A 188 -3.15 -7.21 8.91
N ASN A 189 -2.09 -6.45 8.73
CA ASN A 189 -1.18 -6.10 9.82
C ASN A 189 -1.54 -4.79 10.54
N TYR A 190 -2.71 -4.22 10.27
CA TYR A 190 -3.21 -3.09 11.07
C TYR A 190 -3.57 -3.56 12.48
N SER A 191 -2.98 -2.91 13.49
CA SER A 191 -3.37 -3.10 14.89
C SER A 191 -4.72 -2.45 15.18
N LYS A 192 -4.95 -1.28 14.57
CA LYS A 192 -6.18 -0.50 14.68
C LYS A 192 -6.47 0.21 13.36
N ALA A 193 -7.76 0.38 13.07
CA ALA A 193 -8.24 1.23 11.99
C ALA A 193 -9.30 2.20 12.53
N TYR A 194 -9.07 3.50 12.36
CA TYR A 194 -10.02 4.52 12.76
C TYR A 194 -10.95 4.87 11.60
N VAL A 195 -12.25 4.87 11.86
CA VAL A 195 -13.30 5.08 10.85
C VAL A 195 -14.31 6.13 11.31
N SER A 196 -15.18 6.58 10.39
CA SER A 196 -16.06 7.71 10.64
C SER A 196 -17.22 7.40 11.57
N SER A 197 -17.76 6.18 11.59
CA SER A 197 -18.94 5.84 12.37
C SER A 197 -19.01 4.35 12.75
N ASN A 198 -19.90 4.03 13.70
CA ASN A 198 -20.22 2.65 14.09
C ASN A 198 -20.70 1.82 12.89
N ASN A 199 -21.44 2.42 11.97
CA ASN A 199 -21.96 1.74 10.80
C ASN A 199 -20.85 1.30 9.81
N ASP A 200 -19.65 1.83 9.96
CA ASP A 200 -18.51 1.54 9.09
C ASP A 200 -17.70 0.34 9.57
N ILE A 201 -17.87 -0.10 10.82
CA ILE A 201 -17.04 -1.14 11.46
C ILE A 201 -16.99 -2.41 10.61
N LEU A 202 -18.13 -3.02 10.32
CA LEU A 202 -18.24 -4.28 9.58
C LEU A 202 -17.58 -4.18 8.19
N TYR A 203 -17.85 -3.09 7.48
CA TYR A 203 -17.35 -2.89 6.13
C TYR A 203 -15.83 -2.72 6.09
N TYR A 204 -15.24 -2.02 7.05
CA TYR A 204 -13.79 -1.84 7.08
C TYR A 204 -13.07 -3.02 7.75
N ALA A 205 -13.69 -3.76 8.65
CA ALA A 205 -13.19 -5.03 9.14
C ALA A 205 -13.03 -6.03 7.96
N GLU A 206 -14.07 -6.19 7.14
CA GLU A 206 -14.02 -6.98 5.92
C GLU A 206 -12.98 -6.44 4.93
N ALA A 207 -13.00 -5.14 4.65
CA ALA A 207 -12.14 -4.51 3.67
C ALA A 207 -10.65 -4.66 4.02
N PHE A 208 -10.29 -4.59 5.29
CA PHE A 208 -8.91 -4.73 5.76
C PHE A 208 -8.56 -6.17 6.17
N GLY A 209 -9.55 -7.05 6.28
CA GLY A 209 -9.36 -8.43 6.71
C GLY A 209 -8.82 -8.51 8.15
N ILE A 210 -9.34 -7.67 9.03
CA ILE A 210 -9.04 -7.59 10.48
C ILE A 210 -10.31 -7.79 11.29
N GLU A 211 -10.14 -8.10 12.57
CA GLU A 211 -11.27 -8.29 13.48
C GLU A 211 -11.97 -6.95 13.78
N GLU A 212 -13.29 -6.99 13.96
CA GLU A 212 -14.13 -5.81 14.18
C GLU A 212 -13.67 -4.96 15.36
N HIS A 213 -13.21 -5.57 16.45
CA HIS A 213 -12.73 -4.86 17.62
C HIS A 213 -11.49 -4.00 17.38
N ARG A 214 -10.78 -4.21 16.24
CA ARG A 214 -9.67 -3.35 15.81
C ARG A 214 -10.13 -2.15 15.00
N VAL A 215 -11.40 -2.13 14.57
CA VAL A 215 -11.98 -0.99 13.84
C VAL A 215 -12.68 -0.09 14.83
N ILE A 216 -12.19 1.13 15.00
CA ILE A 216 -12.59 2.04 16.06
C ILE A 216 -13.29 3.26 15.44
N PRO A 217 -14.57 3.47 15.75
CA PRO A 217 -15.35 4.58 15.21
C PRO A 217 -15.15 5.83 16.10
N THR A 218 -14.30 6.73 15.66
CA THR A 218 -14.02 7.99 16.38
C THR A 218 -14.50 9.22 15.65
N GLY A 219 -15.08 9.07 14.47
CA GLY A 219 -15.20 10.15 13.51
C GLY A 219 -13.94 10.30 12.68
N VAL A 220 -13.93 11.26 11.76
CA VAL A 220 -12.72 11.69 11.05
C VAL A 220 -12.08 12.84 11.82
N PRO A 221 -10.74 12.88 11.88
CA PRO A 221 -10.03 13.96 12.56
C PRO A 221 -10.27 15.31 11.94
#